data_63b3fef4e3b136e8f8096b5435abd80d
#
_entry.id   63b3fef4e3b136e8f8096b5435abd80d
#
_cell.length_a   1.000
_cell.length_b   1.000
_cell.length_c   1.000
_cell.angle_alpha   90.00
_cell.angle_beta   90.00
_cell.angle_gamma   90.00
#
_symmetry.space_group_name_H-M   'P 1'
#
loop_
_entity.id
_entity.type
_entity.pdbx_description
1 polymer ?
#
loop_
_entity_poly.entity_id
_entity_poly.type
_entity_poly.pdbx_seq_one_letter_code
_entity_poly.pdbx_strand_id
1 'polypeptide(L)'
;MKHDGYNFFTGVPCSLLGALLQNFSEDKSVLYIPAVREDAAIGMAAGAFLSGKRAGVLMQNSGLGYSLNALTSLNLIYKIPALCLVTYRGLGPDAPEHWVMGKSCENLLKEIGVKFIVPEKEDLGKALQKARAVIEEEKKPFVIFIKRGIFGE
;
A
#
# COMPACT_ATOMS: atom_id res chain seq x y z
N MET A 1 6.44 10.70 -3.37
CA MET A 1 6.59 9.40 -4.09
C MET A 1 7.36 9.57 -5.40
N LYS A 2 6.88 10.36 -6.36
CA LYS A 2 7.55 10.52 -7.66
C LYS A 2 8.98 11.05 -7.55
N HIS A 3 9.21 12.07 -6.73
CA HIS A 3 10.57 12.57 -6.42
C HIS A 3 11.48 11.52 -5.77
N ASP A 4 10.92 10.47 -5.19
CA ASP A 4 11.67 9.34 -4.62
C ASP A 4 11.81 8.18 -5.62
N GLY A 5 11.48 8.39 -6.89
CA GLY A 5 11.62 7.43 -7.98
C GLY A 5 10.51 6.38 -8.09
N TYR A 6 9.39 6.54 -7.36
CA TYR A 6 8.22 5.67 -7.54
C TYR A 6 7.48 6.09 -8.80
N ASN A 7 7.57 5.27 -9.83
CA ASN A 7 6.90 5.48 -11.12
C ASN A 7 6.15 4.24 -11.64
N PHE A 8 6.16 3.15 -10.88
CA PHE A 8 5.36 1.96 -11.14
C PHE A 8 4.39 1.74 -9.98
N PHE A 9 3.10 1.65 -10.29
CA PHE A 9 2.07 1.34 -9.31
C PHE A 9 1.17 0.24 -9.82
N THR A 10 0.69 -0.59 -8.90
CA THR A 10 -0.25 -1.66 -9.19
C THR A 10 -1.21 -1.82 -8.02
N GLY A 11 -2.32 -2.48 -8.21
CA GLY A 11 -3.26 -2.71 -7.12
C GLY A 11 -4.68 -2.92 -7.59
N VAL A 12 -5.56 -3.12 -6.62
CA VAL A 12 -7.01 -3.18 -6.85
C VAL A 12 -7.61 -1.80 -6.55
N PRO A 13 -8.33 -1.19 -7.50
CA PRO A 13 -8.90 0.13 -7.32
C PRO A 13 -9.86 0.20 -6.12
N CYS A 14 -9.78 1.30 -5.36
CA CYS A 14 -10.71 1.61 -4.28
C CYS A 14 -11.16 3.07 -4.42
N SER A 15 -12.42 3.36 -4.10
CA SER A 15 -12.99 4.72 -4.23
C SER A 15 -12.19 5.78 -3.45
N LEU A 16 -11.73 5.47 -2.24
CA LEU A 16 -10.90 6.39 -1.44
C LEU A 16 -9.53 6.72 -2.07
N LEU A 17 -9.14 6.05 -3.15
CA LEU A 17 -7.93 6.35 -3.94
C LEU A 17 -8.28 7.01 -5.29
N GLY A 18 -9.55 7.37 -5.52
CA GLY A 18 -10.02 7.86 -6.81
C GLY A 18 -9.20 9.02 -7.36
N ALA A 19 -8.99 10.07 -6.56
CA ALA A 19 -8.18 11.22 -6.98
C ALA A 19 -6.71 10.87 -7.26
N LEU A 20 -6.13 9.94 -6.48
CA LEU A 20 -4.77 9.46 -6.73
C LEU A 20 -4.68 8.67 -8.04
N LEU A 21 -5.64 7.80 -8.31
CA LEU A 21 -5.73 7.01 -9.54
C LEU A 21 -5.97 7.90 -10.77
N GLN A 22 -6.80 8.94 -10.63
CA GLN A 22 -6.98 9.93 -11.68
C GLN A 22 -5.65 10.64 -12.01
N ASN A 23 -4.93 11.12 -11.00
CA ASN A 23 -3.61 11.72 -11.21
C ASN A 23 -2.63 10.77 -11.92
N PHE A 24 -2.67 9.47 -11.60
CA PHE A 24 -1.82 8.49 -12.28
C PHE A 24 -2.22 8.29 -13.75
N SER A 25 -3.51 8.39 -14.08
CA SER A 25 -3.96 8.27 -15.47
C SER A 25 -3.56 9.46 -16.35
N GLU A 26 -3.39 10.63 -15.74
CA GLU A 26 -3.00 11.88 -16.42
C GLU A 26 -1.49 12.04 -16.54
N ASP A 27 -0.72 11.43 -15.62
CA ASP A 27 0.75 11.54 -15.57
C ASP A 27 1.43 10.43 -16.39
N LYS A 28 1.82 10.72 -17.61
CA LYS A 28 2.53 9.79 -18.52
C LYS A 28 3.86 9.25 -17.98
N SER A 29 4.41 9.82 -16.92
CA SER A 29 5.64 9.33 -16.29
C SER A 29 5.37 8.26 -15.23
N VAL A 30 4.09 7.99 -14.91
CA VAL A 30 3.65 6.98 -13.97
C VAL A 30 2.99 5.84 -14.76
N LEU A 31 3.44 4.64 -14.52
CA LEU A 31 2.80 3.43 -15.03
C LEU A 31 1.93 2.83 -13.93
N TYR A 32 0.61 2.86 -14.10
CA TYR A 32 -0.33 2.16 -13.24
C TYR A 32 -0.91 0.95 -13.97
N ILE A 33 -0.76 -0.23 -13.38
CA ILE A 33 -1.32 -1.49 -13.91
C ILE A 33 -2.27 -2.07 -12.86
N PRO A 34 -3.58 -2.08 -13.10
CA PRO A 34 -4.54 -2.69 -12.18
C PRO A 34 -4.31 -4.20 -12.10
N ALA A 35 -4.42 -4.74 -10.90
CA ALA A 35 -4.34 -6.17 -10.64
C ALA A 35 -5.74 -6.77 -10.42
N VAL A 36 -5.88 -8.05 -10.72
CA VAL A 36 -7.13 -8.79 -10.50
C VAL A 36 -7.35 -9.12 -9.01
N ARG A 37 -6.27 -9.15 -8.21
CA ARG A 37 -6.27 -9.39 -6.76
C ARG A 37 -5.06 -8.73 -6.12
N GLU A 38 -5.15 -8.49 -4.82
CA GLU A 38 -4.12 -7.76 -4.07
C GLU A 38 -2.81 -8.57 -3.92
N ASP A 39 -2.90 -9.87 -3.74
CA ASP A 39 -1.72 -10.76 -3.70
C ASP A 39 -0.98 -10.78 -5.06
N ALA A 40 -1.71 -10.75 -6.17
CA ALA A 40 -1.12 -10.58 -7.50
C ALA A 40 -0.41 -9.23 -7.63
N ALA A 41 -1.01 -8.14 -7.10
CA ALA A 41 -0.37 -6.83 -7.07
C ALA A 41 0.95 -6.84 -6.28
N ILE A 42 1.00 -7.52 -5.14
CA ILE A 42 2.26 -7.71 -4.38
C ILE A 42 3.30 -8.43 -5.24
N GLY A 43 2.91 -9.49 -5.97
CA GLY A 43 3.80 -10.20 -6.90
C GLY A 43 4.30 -9.32 -8.04
N MET A 44 3.43 -8.50 -8.64
CA MET A 44 3.80 -7.54 -9.69
C MET A 44 4.79 -6.49 -9.17
N ALA A 45 4.56 -5.94 -7.96
CA ALA A 45 5.48 -5.00 -7.33
C ALA A 45 6.83 -5.63 -7.01
N ALA A 46 6.84 -6.89 -6.58
CA ALA A 46 8.07 -7.65 -6.36
C ALA A 46 8.87 -7.83 -7.67
N GLY A 47 8.19 -8.19 -8.77
CA GLY A 47 8.82 -8.29 -10.10
C GLY A 47 9.38 -6.95 -10.57
N ALA A 48 8.65 -5.85 -10.35
CA ALA A 48 9.12 -4.50 -10.65
C ALA A 48 10.37 -4.14 -9.83
N PHE A 49 10.40 -4.46 -8.54
CA PHE A 49 11.58 -4.26 -7.70
C PHE A 49 12.79 -5.06 -8.19
N LEU A 50 12.61 -6.33 -8.51
CA LEU A 50 13.69 -7.19 -9.04
C LEU A 50 14.22 -6.68 -10.39
N SER A 51 13.41 -5.96 -11.16
CA SER A 51 13.85 -5.27 -12.38
C SER A 51 14.45 -3.88 -12.14
N GLY A 52 14.71 -3.50 -10.88
CA GLY A 52 15.32 -2.23 -10.52
C GLY A 52 14.36 -1.03 -10.40
N LYS A 53 13.05 -1.26 -10.44
CA LYS A 53 12.03 -0.20 -10.28
C LYS A 53 11.62 -0.04 -8.82
N ARG A 54 11.19 1.18 -8.45
CA ARG A 54 10.46 1.41 -7.20
C ARG A 54 8.97 1.28 -7.45
N ALA A 55 8.35 0.32 -6.79
CA ALA A 55 6.94 0.01 -6.98
C ALA A 55 6.09 0.38 -5.75
N GLY A 56 4.90 0.93 -6.00
CA GLY A 56 3.86 1.12 -5.01
C GLY A 56 2.68 0.18 -5.26
N VAL A 57 2.09 -0.34 -4.19
CA VAL A 57 0.89 -1.18 -4.24
C VAL A 57 -0.28 -0.44 -3.62
N LEU A 58 -1.40 -0.43 -4.32
CA LEU A 58 -2.64 0.22 -3.91
C LEU A 58 -3.69 -0.84 -3.61
N MET A 59 -4.29 -0.78 -2.42
CA MET A 59 -5.34 -1.73 -2.06
C MET A 59 -6.25 -1.19 -0.96
N GLN A 60 -7.36 -1.85 -0.75
CA GLN A 60 -8.18 -1.71 0.44
C GLN A 60 -7.62 -2.59 1.57
N ASN A 61 -7.88 -2.26 2.84
CA ASN A 61 -7.41 -3.09 3.96
C ASN A 61 -7.98 -4.52 3.96
N SER A 62 -9.14 -4.77 3.34
CA SER A 62 -9.61 -6.14 3.09
C SER A 62 -8.63 -6.95 2.22
N GLY A 63 -7.95 -6.29 1.29
CA GLY A 63 -6.93 -6.91 0.45
C GLY A 63 -5.67 -7.33 1.20
N LEU A 64 -5.42 -6.78 2.40
CA LEU A 64 -4.34 -7.26 3.27
C LEU A 64 -4.55 -8.73 3.66
N GLY A 65 -5.80 -9.14 3.88
CA GLY A 65 -6.12 -10.54 4.18
C GLY A 65 -5.66 -11.49 3.08
N TYR A 66 -5.90 -11.14 1.80
CA TYR A 66 -5.40 -11.91 0.65
C TYR A 66 -3.88 -11.82 0.51
N SER A 67 -3.28 -10.72 0.92
CA SER A 67 -1.85 -10.44 0.73
C SER A 67 -0.96 -11.01 1.82
N LEU A 68 -1.50 -11.50 2.95
CA LEU A 68 -0.69 -11.96 4.08
C LEU A 68 0.34 -13.01 3.68
N ASN A 69 -0.06 -14.01 2.89
CA ASN A 69 0.88 -15.04 2.44
C ASN A 69 1.97 -14.47 1.52
N ALA A 70 1.62 -13.59 0.59
CA ALA A 70 2.61 -12.95 -0.28
C ALA A 70 3.57 -12.07 0.51
N LEU A 71 3.06 -11.29 1.48
CA LEU A 71 3.91 -10.46 2.35
C LEU A 71 4.87 -11.30 3.19
N THR A 72 4.42 -12.42 3.77
CA THR A 72 5.24 -13.27 4.63
C THR A 72 6.20 -14.16 3.85
N SER A 73 5.72 -14.91 2.86
CA SER A 73 6.50 -15.93 2.15
C SER A 73 7.37 -15.37 1.00
N LEU A 74 7.02 -14.20 0.46
CA LEU A 74 7.80 -13.55 -0.60
C LEU A 74 8.56 -12.33 -0.06
N ASN A 75 7.85 -11.29 0.41
CA ASN A 75 8.51 -10.01 0.73
C ASN A 75 9.44 -10.12 1.93
N LEU A 76 8.97 -10.68 3.06
CA LEU A 76 9.77 -10.74 4.28
C LEU A 76 10.93 -11.74 4.17
N ILE A 77 10.70 -12.93 3.59
CA ILE A 77 11.72 -13.98 3.48
C ILE A 77 12.82 -13.58 2.50
N TYR A 78 12.46 -13.07 1.34
CA TYR A 78 13.43 -12.72 0.29
C TYR A 78 13.90 -11.26 0.34
N LYS A 79 13.49 -10.50 1.37
CA LYS A 79 13.85 -9.09 1.56
C LYS A 79 13.49 -8.24 0.33
N ILE A 80 12.32 -8.46 -0.21
CA ILE A 80 11.76 -7.69 -1.33
C ILE A 80 10.83 -6.61 -0.74
N PRO A 81 11.27 -5.34 -0.69
CA PRO A 81 10.44 -4.30 -0.11
C PRO A 81 9.24 -3.96 -0.99
N ALA A 82 8.20 -3.41 -0.39
CA ALA A 82 7.05 -2.85 -1.09
C ALA A 82 6.49 -1.66 -0.32
N LEU A 83 6.17 -0.57 -1.00
CA LEU A 83 5.37 0.51 -0.45
C LEU A 83 3.89 0.20 -0.69
N CYS A 84 3.14 -0.05 0.38
CA CYS A 84 1.71 -0.33 0.29
C CYS A 84 0.90 0.86 0.78
N LEU A 85 0.09 1.46 -0.09
CA LEU A 85 -0.91 2.47 0.26
C LEU A 85 -2.25 1.75 0.41
N VAL A 86 -2.71 1.64 1.65
CA VAL A 86 -3.84 0.80 2.01
C VAL A 86 -4.98 1.65 2.53
N THR A 87 -6.12 1.69 1.84
CA THR A 87 -7.26 2.46 2.34
C THR A 87 -7.82 1.81 3.60
N TYR A 88 -8.04 2.63 4.62
CA TYR A 88 -8.49 2.18 5.93
C TYR A 88 -10.01 2.21 6.01
N ARG A 89 -10.65 1.14 5.52
CA ARG A 89 -12.09 0.94 5.64
C ARG A 89 -12.43 0.34 6.99
N GLY A 90 -13.63 0.64 7.49
CA GLY A 90 -14.11 0.19 8.79
C GLY A 90 -13.50 0.94 9.98
N LEU A 91 -12.81 2.06 9.76
CA LEU A 91 -12.42 3.01 10.78
C LEU A 91 -13.49 4.10 10.88
N GLY A 92 -14.23 4.10 11.99
CA GLY A 92 -15.41 4.97 12.15
C GLY A 92 -16.63 4.46 11.39
N PRO A 93 -17.59 5.34 11.03
CA PRO A 93 -18.79 4.95 10.28
C PRO A 93 -18.43 4.44 8.89
N ASP A 94 -18.78 3.18 8.61
CA ASP A 94 -18.55 2.54 7.32
C ASP A 94 -19.54 1.37 7.15
N ALA A 95 -19.60 0.77 5.96
CA ALA A 95 -20.45 -0.37 5.69
C ALA A 95 -20.02 -1.60 6.52
N PRO A 96 -20.99 -2.44 6.97
CA PRO A 96 -20.75 -3.53 7.92
C PRO A 96 -19.66 -4.52 7.49
N GLU A 97 -19.52 -4.79 6.19
CA GLU A 97 -18.54 -5.69 5.62
C GLU A 97 -17.08 -5.25 5.90
N HIS A 98 -16.86 -3.99 6.27
CA HIS A 98 -15.53 -3.46 6.59
C HIS A 98 -15.18 -3.51 8.06
N TRP A 99 -16.14 -3.70 8.97
CA TRP A 99 -15.94 -3.52 10.42
C TRP A 99 -14.95 -4.49 11.02
N VAL A 100 -15.01 -5.76 10.62
CA VAL A 100 -14.12 -6.78 11.18
C VAL A 100 -12.68 -6.52 10.74
N MET A 101 -12.47 -6.30 9.45
CA MET A 101 -11.14 -6.04 8.91
C MET A 101 -10.58 -4.71 9.39
N GLY A 102 -11.42 -3.69 9.53
CA GLY A 102 -11.04 -2.39 10.08
C GLY A 102 -10.46 -2.49 11.49
N LYS A 103 -11.00 -3.38 12.33
CA LYS A 103 -10.52 -3.61 13.70
C LYS A 103 -9.28 -4.52 13.77
N SER A 104 -9.03 -5.34 12.74
CA SER A 104 -8.06 -6.41 12.79
C SER A 104 -6.77 -6.12 12.02
N CYS A 105 -6.82 -5.27 10.99
CA CYS A 105 -5.72 -5.13 10.02
C CYS A 105 -4.40 -4.67 10.66
N GLU A 106 -4.42 -3.76 11.65
CA GLU A 106 -3.20 -3.36 12.34
C GLU A 106 -2.58 -4.50 13.16
N ASN A 107 -3.40 -5.31 13.84
CA ASN A 107 -2.91 -6.44 14.62
C ASN A 107 -2.34 -7.54 13.72
N LEU A 108 -2.95 -7.79 12.55
CA LEU A 108 -2.40 -8.69 11.56
C LEU A 108 -1.01 -8.25 11.09
N LEU A 109 -0.83 -6.97 10.80
CA LEU A 109 0.47 -6.43 10.39
C LEU A 109 1.51 -6.50 11.52
N LYS A 110 1.12 -6.22 12.77
CA LYS A 110 2.00 -6.37 13.95
C LYS A 110 2.46 -7.81 14.10
N GLU A 111 1.55 -8.77 14.00
CA GLU A 111 1.83 -10.20 14.17
C GLU A 111 2.83 -10.72 13.13
N ILE A 112 2.69 -10.30 11.88
CA ILE A 112 3.62 -10.69 10.82
C ILE A 112 4.89 -9.82 10.75
N GLY A 113 5.04 -8.81 11.62
CA GLY A 113 6.22 -7.95 11.68
C GLY A 113 6.35 -6.94 10.53
N VAL A 114 5.25 -6.58 9.87
CA VAL A 114 5.20 -5.53 8.86
C VAL A 114 4.92 -4.18 9.52
N LYS A 115 5.83 -3.24 9.34
CA LYS A 115 5.69 -1.88 9.87
C LYS A 115 4.63 -1.10 9.12
N PHE A 116 3.90 -0.26 9.85
CA PHE A 116 2.86 0.59 9.26
C PHE A 116 2.75 1.93 9.99
N ILE A 117 2.02 2.84 9.39
CA ILE A 117 1.63 4.12 9.97
C ILE A 117 0.21 4.48 9.51
N VAL A 118 -0.53 5.16 10.38
CA VAL A 118 -1.86 5.72 10.11
C VAL A 118 -1.74 7.26 10.22
N PRO A 119 -1.34 7.96 9.15
CA PRO A 119 -1.10 9.40 9.22
C PRO A 119 -2.41 10.19 9.15
N GLU A 120 -2.37 11.42 9.66
CA GLU A 120 -3.27 12.48 9.23
C GLU A 120 -2.81 13.03 7.87
N LYS A 121 -3.69 13.80 7.21
CA LYS A 121 -3.41 14.33 5.86
C LYS A 121 -2.12 15.17 5.82
N GLU A 122 -1.92 16.00 6.83
CA GLU A 122 -0.77 16.89 6.97
C GLU A 122 0.54 16.16 7.18
N ASP A 123 0.48 14.94 7.72
CA ASP A 123 1.65 14.11 8.05
C ASP A 123 1.99 13.07 6.97
N LEU A 124 1.26 13.05 5.85
CA LEU A 124 1.49 12.08 4.78
C LEU A 124 2.93 12.14 4.22
N GLY A 125 3.51 13.34 4.14
CA GLY A 125 4.91 13.52 3.72
C GLY A 125 5.90 12.85 4.67
N LYS A 126 5.72 13.01 5.98
CA LYS A 126 6.54 12.35 7.02
C LYS A 126 6.35 10.82 6.99
N ALA A 127 5.11 10.36 6.75
CA ALA A 127 4.81 8.94 6.63
C ALA A 127 5.57 8.31 5.45
N LEU A 128 5.62 8.99 4.31
CA LEU A 128 6.39 8.56 3.14
C LEU A 128 7.90 8.52 3.40
N GLN A 129 8.45 9.52 4.11
CA GLN A 129 9.86 9.51 4.51
C GLN A 129 10.19 8.33 5.43
N LYS A 130 9.32 8.03 6.41
CA LYS A 130 9.48 6.88 7.31
C LYS A 130 9.38 5.55 6.54
N ALA A 131 8.42 5.44 5.62
CA ALA A 131 8.29 4.26 4.76
C ALA A 131 9.56 4.04 3.93
N ARG A 132 10.09 5.12 3.35
CA ARG A 132 11.33 5.08 2.57
C ARG A 132 12.50 4.56 3.37
N ALA A 133 12.72 5.06 4.60
CA ALA A 133 13.80 4.59 5.47
C ALA A 133 13.71 3.07 5.70
N VAL A 134 12.53 2.55 6.08
CA VAL A 134 12.34 1.10 6.29
C VAL A 134 12.58 0.29 5.00
N ILE A 135 12.06 0.77 3.87
CA ILE A 135 12.20 0.11 2.56
C ILE A 135 13.67 0.06 2.13
N GLU A 136 14.42 1.15 2.31
CA GLU A 136 15.81 1.25 1.88
C GLU A 136 16.78 0.53 2.83
N GLU A 137 16.58 0.64 4.13
CA GLU A 137 17.49 0.12 5.15
C GLU A 137 17.19 -1.34 5.52
N GLU A 138 15.91 -1.67 5.76
CA GLU A 138 15.50 -2.99 6.23
C GLU A 138 15.12 -3.95 5.10
N LYS A 139 14.88 -3.45 3.89
CA LYS A 139 14.38 -4.23 2.74
C LYS A 139 13.09 -4.98 3.07
N LYS A 140 12.18 -4.29 3.77
CA LYS A 140 10.88 -4.83 4.19
C LYS A 140 9.73 -4.05 3.59
N PRO A 141 8.55 -4.66 3.45
CA PRO A 141 7.34 -3.93 3.09
C PRO A 141 6.97 -2.92 4.20
N PHE A 142 6.35 -1.83 3.79
CA PHE A 142 5.82 -0.81 4.70
C PHE A 142 4.41 -0.42 4.26
N VAL A 143 3.48 -0.34 5.21
CA VAL A 143 2.09 0.03 4.96
C VAL A 143 1.82 1.46 5.44
N ILE A 144 1.27 2.29 4.56
CA ILE A 144 0.69 3.58 4.93
C ILE A 144 -0.82 3.44 4.78
N PHE A 145 -1.54 3.56 5.90
CA PHE A 145 -2.98 3.57 5.87
C PHE A 145 -3.52 4.92 5.42
N ILE A 146 -4.45 4.89 4.48
CA ILE A 146 -5.10 6.07 3.90
C ILE A 146 -6.53 6.15 4.43
N LYS A 147 -6.75 7.09 5.33
CA LYS A 147 -8.09 7.35 5.88
C LYS A 147 -8.96 8.09 4.88
N ARG A 148 -10.28 8.02 5.08
CA ARG A 148 -11.24 8.86 4.35
C ARG A 148 -10.85 10.34 4.50
N GLY A 149 -10.97 11.10 3.43
CA GLY A 149 -10.65 12.54 3.39
C GLY A 149 -9.19 12.88 3.09
N ILE A 150 -8.25 11.92 3.09
CA ILE A 150 -6.85 12.21 2.72
C ILE A 150 -6.75 12.69 1.26
N PHE A 151 -7.47 12.07 0.35
CA PHE A 151 -7.50 12.44 -1.08
C PHE A 151 -8.80 13.16 -1.50
N GLY A 152 -9.55 13.71 -0.57
CA GLY A 152 -10.67 14.60 -0.89
C GLY A 152 -12.07 13.98 -0.90
N GLU A 153 -12.25 12.74 -0.41
CA GLU A 153 -13.57 12.11 -0.24
C GLU A 153 -14.03 12.02 1.20
#